data_f36a9260324596d0e0b1f0c9d0383889
#
_entry.id   f36a9260324596d0e0b1f0c9d0383889
#
_cell.length_a   1.000
_cell.length_b   1.000
_cell.length_c   1.000
_cell.angle_alpha   90.00
_cell.angle_beta   90.00
_cell.angle_gamma   90.00
#
_symmetry.space_group_name_H-M   'P 1'
#
loop_
_entity.id
_entity.type
_entity.pdbx_description
1 polymer ?
#
loop_
_entity_poly.entity_id
_entity_poly.type
_entity_poly.pdbx_seq_one_letter_code
_entity_poly.pdbx_strand_id
1 'polypeptide(L)'
;MERHWEHDLEELKQRLLWMGSLAERAVHQAVHAVLDADEHLAESVLNEEDAINEMQIEIDERVQRLLALQAPMAADLRFLLAVSRINGDLERIGDQAVNISHSAMRVLRHPQVKPYVDLPRMSELAEGMVRDSLNSLVRADIDLARSVLQRDDQVDRLRDQLFRELLTYMMENSAVVFAAFELILVAKNLERIGDHATNIAEDVIYFVAGRDVRHPALDRR
;
A
#
# COMPACT_ATOMS: atom_id res chain seq x y z
N MET A 1 18.08 -1.09 31.64
CA MET A 1 18.34 -0.52 30.32
C MET A 1 17.75 -1.40 29.21
N GLU A 2 18.06 -2.71 29.14
CA GLU A 2 17.50 -3.65 28.12
C GLU A 2 15.96 -3.69 28.08
N ARG A 3 15.28 -3.82 29.25
CA ARG A 3 13.80 -3.84 29.29
C ARG A 3 13.12 -2.58 28.72
N HIS A 4 13.78 -1.42 28.78
CA HIS A 4 13.22 -0.17 28.27
C HIS A 4 13.36 -0.12 26.75
N TRP A 5 14.49 -0.61 26.24
CA TRP A 5 14.75 -0.73 24.82
C TRP A 5 13.78 -1.67 24.08
N GLU A 6 13.59 -2.87 24.61
CA GLU A 6 12.62 -3.83 24.06
C GLU A 6 11.19 -3.28 24.04
N HIS A 7 10.82 -2.55 25.09
CA HIS A 7 9.51 -1.89 25.15
C HIS A 7 9.36 -0.81 24.08
N ASP A 8 10.38 0.03 23.89
CA ASP A 8 10.38 1.10 22.90
C ASP A 8 10.25 0.54 21.46
N LEU A 9 10.95 -0.57 21.15
CA LEU A 9 10.84 -1.23 19.86
C LEU A 9 9.46 -1.85 19.63
N GLU A 10 8.89 -2.48 20.66
CA GLU A 10 7.55 -3.07 20.56
C GLU A 10 6.48 -1.96 20.40
N GLU A 11 6.59 -0.85 21.11
CA GLU A 11 5.70 0.31 20.95
C GLU A 11 5.79 0.88 19.53
N LEU A 12 7.00 1.03 18.98
CA LEU A 12 7.22 1.49 17.60
C LEU A 12 6.56 0.54 16.59
N LYS A 13 6.71 -0.77 16.79
CA LYS A 13 6.07 -1.80 15.96
C LYS A 13 4.55 -1.69 15.99
N GLN A 14 3.96 -1.50 17.17
CA GLN A 14 2.51 -1.33 17.31
C GLN A 14 2.00 -0.07 16.60
N ARG A 15 2.76 1.03 16.64
CA ARG A 15 2.41 2.26 15.91
C ARG A 15 2.43 2.05 14.40
N LEU A 16 3.46 1.36 13.88
CA LEU A 16 3.54 1.04 12.46
C LEU A 16 2.37 0.15 12.00
N LEU A 17 2.00 -0.84 12.80
CA LEU A 17 0.85 -1.71 12.51
C LEU A 17 -0.48 -0.96 12.56
N TRP A 18 -0.61 -0.01 13.47
CA TRP A 18 -1.78 0.85 13.53
C TRP A 18 -1.90 1.72 12.26
N MET A 19 -0.80 2.35 11.82
CA MET A 19 -0.75 3.08 10.56
C MET A 19 -1.10 2.17 9.37
N GLY A 20 -0.57 0.94 9.36
CA GLY A 20 -0.88 -0.05 8.34
C GLY A 20 -2.38 -0.38 8.27
N SER A 21 -3.05 -0.50 9.43
CA SER A 21 -4.50 -0.74 9.47
C SER A 21 -5.32 0.47 8.98
N LEU A 22 -4.82 1.69 9.18
CA LEU A 22 -5.43 2.90 8.61
C LEU A 22 -5.31 2.91 7.09
N ALA A 23 -4.11 2.63 6.56
CA ALA A 23 -3.86 2.58 5.12
C ALA A 23 -4.69 1.47 4.43
N GLU A 24 -4.74 0.25 5.00
CA GLU A 24 -5.57 -0.85 4.49
C GLU A 24 -7.05 -0.46 4.44
N ARG A 25 -7.57 0.15 5.51
CA ARG A 25 -8.96 0.64 5.56
C ARG A 25 -9.22 1.71 4.51
N ALA A 26 -8.31 2.67 4.34
CA ALA A 26 -8.45 3.74 3.35
C ALA A 26 -8.52 3.18 1.92
N VAL A 27 -7.68 2.19 1.58
CA VAL A 27 -7.73 1.50 0.27
C VAL A 27 -9.05 0.81 0.07
N HIS A 28 -9.52 0.04 1.06
CA HIS A 28 -10.80 -0.66 1.01
C HIS A 28 -11.97 0.31 0.77
N GLN A 29 -12.06 1.39 1.55
CA GLN A 29 -13.12 2.39 1.42
C GLN A 29 -13.08 3.12 0.07
N ALA A 30 -11.87 3.50 -0.40
CA ALA A 30 -11.70 4.18 -1.67
C ALA A 30 -12.17 3.34 -2.87
N VAL A 31 -11.86 2.04 -2.87
CA VAL A 31 -12.32 1.14 -3.94
C VAL A 31 -13.80 0.87 -3.84
N HIS A 32 -14.34 0.65 -2.64
CA HIS A 32 -15.78 0.45 -2.45
C HIS A 32 -16.59 1.71 -2.81
N ALA A 33 -16.03 2.92 -2.67
CA ALA A 33 -16.65 4.14 -3.19
C ALA A 33 -16.93 4.03 -4.71
N VAL A 34 -16.01 3.42 -5.48
CA VAL A 34 -16.22 3.18 -6.92
C VAL A 34 -17.21 2.06 -7.17
N LEU A 35 -17.06 0.92 -6.47
CA LEU A 35 -17.83 -0.32 -6.73
C LEU A 35 -19.29 -0.19 -6.36
N ASP A 36 -19.56 0.43 -5.21
CA ASP A 36 -20.88 0.56 -4.62
C ASP A 36 -21.55 1.89 -4.98
N ALA A 37 -20.85 2.74 -5.74
CA ALA A 37 -21.25 4.10 -6.09
C ALA A 37 -21.58 4.95 -4.86
N ASP A 38 -20.76 4.86 -3.81
CA ASP A 38 -20.96 5.54 -2.52
C ASP A 38 -19.96 6.68 -2.33
N GLU A 39 -20.45 7.94 -2.49
CA GLU A 39 -19.63 9.15 -2.32
C GLU A 39 -19.18 9.35 -0.87
N HIS A 40 -19.96 8.88 0.13
CA HIS A 40 -19.58 9.02 1.53
C HIS A 40 -18.35 8.20 1.90
N LEU A 41 -18.13 7.05 1.26
CA LEU A 41 -16.91 6.29 1.45
C LEU A 41 -15.69 7.06 0.92
N ALA A 42 -15.81 7.72 -0.24
CA ALA A 42 -14.74 8.56 -0.76
C ALA A 42 -14.44 9.75 0.18
N GLU A 43 -15.47 10.46 0.66
CA GLU A 43 -15.32 11.56 1.62
C GLU A 43 -14.67 11.11 2.93
N SER A 44 -15.00 9.91 3.43
CA SER A 44 -14.41 9.35 4.65
C SER A 44 -12.89 9.19 4.50
N VAL A 45 -12.42 8.69 3.36
CA VAL A 45 -10.98 8.55 3.10
C VAL A 45 -10.27 9.91 3.11
N LEU A 46 -10.87 10.93 2.46
CA LEU A 46 -10.29 12.28 2.41
C LEU A 46 -10.22 12.93 3.80
N ASN A 47 -11.18 12.63 4.68
CA ASN A 47 -11.20 13.15 6.05
C ASN A 47 -10.22 12.40 6.98
N GLU A 48 -9.83 11.18 6.65
CA GLU A 48 -8.91 10.35 7.45
C GLU A 48 -7.44 10.45 6.99
N GLU A 49 -7.14 11.16 5.89
CA GLU A 49 -5.79 11.32 5.34
C GLU A 49 -4.82 11.90 6.38
N ASP A 50 -5.22 12.95 7.08
CA ASP A 50 -4.39 13.62 8.09
C ASP A 50 -3.92 12.66 9.18
N ALA A 51 -4.72 11.65 9.55
CA ALA A 51 -4.36 10.67 10.58
C ALA A 51 -3.18 9.77 10.15
N ILE A 52 -3.07 9.43 8.86
CA ILE A 52 -1.93 8.68 8.32
C ILE A 52 -0.68 9.56 8.32
N ASN A 53 -0.81 10.82 7.89
CA ASN A 53 0.29 11.78 7.83
C ASN A 53 0.84 12.12 9.23
N GLU A 54 -0.02 12.32 10.21
CA GLU A 54 0.37 12.53 11.61
C GLU A 54 1.12 11.31 12.18
N MET A 55 0.63 10.11 11.87
CA MET A 55 1.26 8.86 12.30
C MET A 55 2.64 8.68 11.65
N GLN A 56 2.81 9.05 10.38
CA GLN A 56 4.09 9.03 9.70
C GLN A 56 5.12 9.89 10.45
N ILE A 57 4.75 11.12 10.79
CA ILE A 57 5.64 12.05 11.51
C ILE A 57 6.00 11.48 12.90
N GLU A 58 5.01 10.94 13.63
CA GLU A 58 5.25 10.35 14.96
C GLU A 58 6.24 9.19 14.90
N ILE A 59 6.07 8.29 13.92
CA ILE A 59 6.96 7.12 13.73
C ILE A 59 8.38 7.58 13.38
N ASP A 60 8.54 8.53 12.47
CA ASP A 60 9.85 9.06 12.08
C ASP A 60 10.58 9.73 13.26
N GLU A 61 9.89 10.52 14.07
CA GLU A 61 10.46 11.12 15.27
C GLU A 61 10.92 10.06 16.29
N ARG A 62 10.14 8.97 16.46
CA ARG A 62 10.50 7.87 17.36
C ARG A 62 11.73 7.11 16.83
N VAL A 63 11.78 6.80 15.54
CA VAL A 63 12.95 6.15 14.92
C VAL A 63 14.19 7.00 15.10
N GLN A 64 14.14 8.31 14.81
CA GLN A 64 15.26 9.23 14.99
C GLN A 64 15.73 9.28 16.43
N ARG A 65 14.81 9.35 17.40
CA ARG A 65 15.13 9.35 18.83
C ARG A 65 15.84 8.07 19.25
N LEU A 66 15.34 6.91 18.82
CA LEU A 66 15.93 5.61 19.16
C LEU A 66 17.33 5.46 18.57
N LEU A 67 17.53 5.89 17.31
CA LEU A 67 18.85 5.88 16.66
C LEU A 67 19.85 6.80 17.38
N ALA A 68 19.41 8.01 17.81
CA ALA A 68 20.28 8.99 18.44
C ALA A 68 20.69 8.60 19.87
N LEU A 69 19.78 7.97 20.64
CA LEU A 69 19.99 7.76 22.08
C LEU A 69 20.57 6.38 22.43
N GLN A 70 20.34 5.36 21.61
CA GLN A 70 20.56 3.97 22.00
C GLN A 70 21.71 3.27 21.24
N ALA A 71 22.25 3.88 20.16
CA ALA A 71 23.29 3.31 19.30
C ALA A 71 23.01 1.83 18.94
N PRO A 72 21.86 1.53 18.32
CA PRO A 72 21.42 0.16 18.07
C PRO A 72 22.40 -0.61 17.20
N MET A 73 22.51 -1.92 17.43
CA MET A 73 23.45 -2.78 16.71
C MET A 73 22.74 -3.84 15.88
N ALA A 74 23.37 -4.21 14.78
CA ALA A 74 23.00 -5.35 13.93
C ALA A 74 21.49 -5.45 13.63
N ALA A 75 20.77 -6.36 14.30
CA ALA A 75 19.37 -6.64 14.04
C ALA A 75 18.46 -5.45 14.36
N ASP A 76 18.68 -4.78 15.49
CA ASP A 76 17.87 -3.63 15.92
C ASP A 76 18.02 -2.44 14.96
N LEU A 77 19.26 -2.20 14.48
CA LEU A 77 19.51 -1.17 13.48
C LEU A 77 18.76 -1.49 12.16
N ARG A 78 18.81 -2.75 11.70
CA ARG A 78 18.06 -3.15 10.50
C ARG A 78 16.56 -3.00 10.68
N PHE A 79 16.03 -3.35 11.86
CA PHE A 79 14.62 -3.16 12.19
C PHE A 79 14.21 -1.69 12.11
N LEU A 80 14.95 -0.78 12.75
CA LEU A 80 14.65 0.67 12.70
C LEU A 80 14.71 1.24 11.28
N LEU A 81 15.69 0.79 10.48
CA LEU A 81 15.78 1.19 9.06
C LEU A 81 14.63 0.65 8.21
N ALA A 82 14.20 -0.60 8.46
CA ALA A 82 13.04 -1.18 7.80
C ALA A 82 11.76 -0.43 8.20
N VAL A 83 11.56 -0.14 9.50
CA VAL A 83 10.41 0.64 9.98
C VAL A 83 10.33 2.01 9.31
N SER A 84 11.46 2.74 9.21
CA SER A 84 11.46 4.06 8.55
C SER A 84 11.06 4.00 7.07
N ARG A 85 11.47 2.95 6.33
CA ARG A 85 11.08 2.76 4.94
C ARG A 85 9.64 2.35 4.78
N ILE A 86 9.21 1.35 5.57
CA ILE A 86 7.83 0.86 5.59
C ILE A 86 6.86 2.00 5.96
N ASN A 87 7.24 2.88 6.89
CA ASN A 87 6.49 4.08 7.25
C ASN A 87 6.20 4.96 6.02
N GLY A 88 7.22 5.22 5.19
CA GLY A 88 7.06 5.97 3.95
C GLY A 88 6.20 5.25 2.89
N ASP A 89 6.31 3.92 2.79
CA ASP A 89 5.46 3.16 1.86
C ASP A 89 3.99 3.12 2.31
N LEU A 90 3.71 3.07 3.61
CA LEU A 90 2.36 3.13 4.16
C LEU A 90 1.68 4.49 3.91
N GLU A 91 2.40 5.60 4.07
CA GLU A 91 1.89 6.93 3.72
C GLU A 91 1.54 6.99 2.23
N ARG A 92 2.42 6.51 1.35
CA ARG A 92 2.13 6.47 -0.09
C ARG A 92 0.94 5.59 -0.44
N ILE A 93 0.72 4.47 0.27
CA ILE A 93 -0.51 3.68 0.13
C ILE A 93 -1.74 4.53 0.48
N GLY A 94 -1.67 5.31 1.56
CA GLY A 94 -2.72 6.28 1.92
C GLY A 94 -2.96 7.30 0.81
N ASP A 95 -1.91 7.90 0.25
CA ASP A 95 -2.00 8.83 -0.88
C ASP A 95 -2.68 8.21 -2.10
N GLN A 96 -2.37 6.93 -2.42
CA GLN A 96 -3.05 6.25 -3.52
C GLN A 96 -4.54 6.03 -3.23
N ALA A 97 -4.93 5.75 -1.97
CA ALA A 97 -6.33 5.65 -1.59
C ALA A 97 -7.07 6.99 -1.75
N VAL A 98 -6.45 8.11 -1.38
CA VAL A 98 -6.95 9.46 -1.64
C VAL A 98 -7.14 9.72 -3.13
N ASN A 99 -6.16 9.34 -3.96
CA ASN A 99 -6.26 9.48 -5.41
C ASN A 99 -7.41 8.64 -6.01
N ILE A 100 -7.62 7.41 -5.49
CA ILE A 100 -8.76 6.56 -5.88
C ILE A 100 -10.08 7.23 -5.49
N SER A 101 -10.17 7.80 -4.28
CA SER A 101 -11.37 8.50 -3.80
C SER A 101 -11.72 9.71 -4.65
N HIS A 102 -10.73 10.51 -5.05
CA HIS A 102 -10.95 11.59 -6.00
C HIS A 102 -11.44 11.10 -7.36
N SER A 103 -10.91 9.98 -7.87
CA SER A 103 -11.39 9.39 -9.11
C SER A 103 -12.81 8.82 -8.95
N ALA A 104 -13.12 8.19 -7.80
CA ALA A 104 -14.48 7.72 -7.48
C ALA A 104 -15.52 8.86 -7.58
N MET A 105 -15.27 9.96 -6.87
CA MET A 105 -16.17 11.14 -6.90
C MET A 105 -16.40 11.71 -8.31
N ARG A 106 -15.40 11.58 -9.19
CA ARG A 106 -15.53 12.01 -10.60
C ARG A 106 -16.31 10.99 -11.43
N VAL A 107 -16.02 9.67 -11.25
CA VAL A 107 -16.75 8.59 -11.95
C VAL A 107 -18.24 8.63 -11.63
N LEU A 108 -18.62 8.87 -10.37
CA LEU A 108 -20.01 8.89 -9.91
C LEU A 108 -20.88 9.95 -10.58
N ARG A 109 -20.29 10.95 -11.20
CA ARG A 109 -21.00 12.00 -11.97
C ARG A 109 -21.34 11.59 -13.40
N HIS A 110 -20.94 10.38 -13.80
CA HIS A 110 -21.11 9.88 -15.16
C HIS A 110 -21.83 8.52 -15.17
N PRO A 111 -22.44 8.12 -16.28
CA PRO A 111 -22.99 6.78 -16.42
C PRO A 111 -21.92 5.70 -16.24
N GLN A 112 -22.32 4.59 -15.66
CA GLN A 112 -21.42 3.45 -15.51
C GLN A 112 -20.93 2.95 -16.88
N VAL A 113 -19.61 2.79 -17.03
CA VAL A 113 -18.98 2.41 -18.31
C VAL A 113 -19.30 0.95 -18.67
N LYS A 114 -19.19 0.06 -17.67
CA LYS A 114 -19.40 -1.39 -17.77
C LYS A 114 -19.61 -1.99 -16.39
N PRO A 115 -20.11 -3.25 -16.28
CA PRO A 115 -20.05 -3.98 -15.02
C PRO A 115 -18.60 -4.16 -14.55
N TYR A 116 -18.33 -3.94 -13.27
CA TYR A 116 -17.00 -4.09 -12.70
C TYR A 116 -16.72 -5.56 -12.36
N VAL A 117 -15.90 -6.25 -13.15
CA VAL A 117 -15.51 -7.64 -12.94
C VAL A 117 -14.05 -7.75 -12.46
N ASP A 118 -13.15 -7.10 -13.17
CA ASP A 118 -11.72 -7.20 -12.89
C ASP A 118 -11.26 -6.22 -11.80
N LEU A 119 -11.94 -5.08 -11.65
CA LEU A 119 -11.59 -4.07 -10.64
C LEU A 119 -11.73 -4.62 -9.20
N PRO A 120 -12.82 -5.31 -8.79
CA PRO A 120 -12.91 -5.96 -7.48
C PRO A 120 -11.78 -6.96 -7.25
N ARG A 121 -11.48 -7.79 -8.26
CA ARG A 121 -10.41 -8.79 -8.17
C ARG A 121 -9.03 -8.14 -7.99
N MET A 122 -8.77 -7.05 -8.69
CA MET A 122 -7.54 -6.29 -8.56
C MET A 122 -7.40 -5.65 -7.17
N SER A 123 -8.51 -5.12 -6.63
CA SER A 123 -8.58 -4.57 -5.28
C SER A 123 -8.28 -5.63 -4.21
N GLU A 124 -9.00 -6.75 -4.24
CA GLU A 124 -8.77 -7.86 -3.31
C GLU A 124 -7.32 -8.34 -3.30
N LEU A 125 -6.68 -8.36 -4.48
CA LEU A 125 -5.29 -8.76 -4.62
C LEU A 125 -4.35 -7.73 -4.00
N ALA A 126 -4.51 -6.45 -4.30
CA ALA A 126 -3.68 -5.36 -3.77
C ALA A 126 -3.84 -5.22 -2.23
N GLU A 127 -5.09 -5.23 -1.72
CA GLU A 127 -5.38 -5.23 -0.28
C GLU A 127 -4.75 -6.44 0.43
N GLY A 128 -4.87 -7.64 -0.19
CA GLY A 128 -4.23 -8.85 0.32
C GLY A 128 -2.71 -8.76 0.36
N MET A 129 -2.08 -8.09 -0.61
CA MET A 129 -0.63 -7.86 -0.62
C MET A 129 -0.21 -6.92 0.51
N VAL A 130 -0.92 -5.82 0.75
CA VAL A 130 -0.65 -4.89 1.87
C VAL A 130 -0.74 -5.63 3.21
N ARG A 131 -1.86 -6.33 3.45
CA ARG A 131 -2.09 -7.10 4.67
C ARG A 131 -1.01 -8.15 4.93
N ASP A 132 -0.63 -8.91 3.90
CA ASP A 132 0.35 -9.98 4.05
C ASP A 132 1.77 -9.45 4.20
N SER A 133 2.12 -8.31 3.59
CA SER A 133 3.40 -7.64 3.82
C SER A 133 3.55 -7.21 5.28
N LEU A 134 2.51 -6.63 5.88
CA LEU A 134 2.49 -6.26 7.30
C LEU A 134 2.49 -7.48 8.23
N ASN A 135 1.74 -8.53 7.90
CA ASN A 135 1.76 -9.78 8.65
C ASN A 135 3.15 -10.43 8.62
N SER A 136 3.86 -10.36 7.49
CA SER A 136 5.22 -10.87 7.37
C SER A 136 6.20 -10.12 8.29
N LEU A 137 6.03 -8.81 8.46
CA LEU A 137 6.79 -8.01 9.43
C LEU A 137 6.54 -8.47 10.87
N VAL A 138 5.26 -8.65 11.24
CA VAL A 138 4.87 -9.07 12.61
C VAL A 138 5.50 -10.40 12.98
N ARG A 139 5.47 -11.35 12.04
CA ARG A 139 5.92 -12.74 12.26
C ARG A 139 7.38 -12.96 11.92
N ALA A 140 8.08 -11.96 11.37
CA ALA A 140 9.40 -12.11 10.75
C ALA A 140 9.43 -13.26 9.72
N ASP A 141 8.35 -13.38 8.91
CA ASP A 141 8.09 -14.49 8.00
C ASP A 141 8.54 -14.14 6.58
N ILE A 142 9.71 -14.64 6.19
CA ILE A 142 10.30 -14.43 4.87
C ILE A 142 9.48 -15.10 3.77
N ASP A 143 8.87 -16.26 4.02
CA ASP A 143 8.14 -17.01 3.00
C ASP A 143 6.81 -16.30 2.69
N LEU A 144 6.16 -15.72 3.69
CA LEU A 144 5.00 -14.86 3.50
C LEU A 144 5.39 -13.60 2.71
N ALA A 145 6.51 -12.95 3.05
CA ALA A 145 7.01 -11.79 2.30
C ALA A 145 7.30 -12.13 0.83
N ARG A 146 7.94 -13.27 0.55
CA ARG A 146 8.16 -13.74 -0.83
C ARG A 146 6.87 -14.00 -1.59
N SER A 147 5.84 -14.49 -0.92
CA SER A 147 4.53 -14.71 -1.54
C SER A 147 3.87 -13.41 -2.01
N VAL A 148 4.15 -12.29 -1.32
CA VAL A 148 3.72 -10.95 -1.77
C VAL A 148 4.39 -10.58 -3.08
N LEU A 149 5.71 -10.73 -3.19
CA LEU A 149 6.46 -10.43 -4.42
C LEU A 149 5.96 -11.22 -5.63
N GLN A 150 5.52 -12.48 -5.42
CA GLN A 150 5.00 -13.33 -6.51
C GLN A 150 3.61 -12.90 -7.03
N ARG A 151 2.88 -12.10 -6.26
CA ARG A 151 1.53 -11.62 -6.65
C ARG A 151 1.56 -10.35 -7.50
N ASP A 152 2.65 -9.62 -7.50
CA ASP A 152 2.83 -8.37 -8.22
C ASP A 152 2.50 -8.50 -9.71
N ASP A 153 3.08 -9.47 -10.39
CA ASP A 153 2.77 -9.79 -11.78
C ASP A 153 1.26 -10.00 -12.07
N GLN A 154 0.47 -10.39 -11.05
CA GLN A 154 -0.97 -10.60 -11.24
C GLN A 154 -1.72 -9.27 -11.23
N VAL A 155 -1.31 -8.34 -10.35
CA VAL A 155 -1.85 -6.97 -10.32
C VAL A 155 -1.57 -6.27 -11.64
N ASP A 156 -0.34 -6.36 -12.14
CA ASP A 156 0.08 -5.80 -13.42
C ASP A 156 -0.75 -6.31 -14.59
N ARG A 157 -0.95 -7.64 -14.68
CA ARG A 157 -1.79 -8.23 -15.73
C ARG A 157 -3.23 -7.75 -15.68
N LEU A 158 -3.81 -7.60 -14.49
CA LEU A 158 -5.18 -7.09 -14.33
C LEU A 158 -5.28 -5.61 -14.73
N ARG A 159 -4.30 -4.77 -14.36
CA ARG A 159 -4.21 -3.37 -14.81
C ARG A 159 -4.17 -3.30 -16.34
N ASP A 160 -3.30 -4.07 -16.99
CA ASP A 160 -3.16 -4.06 -18.44
C ASP A 160 -4.42 -4.59 -19.16
N GLN A 161 -5.12 -5.55 -18.55
CA GLN A 161 -6.39 -6.05 -19.05
C GLN A 161 -7.46 -4.98 -18.97
N LEU A 162 -7.64 -4.35 -17.79
CA LEU A 162 -8.58 -3.24 -17.58
C LEU A 162 -8.31 -2.08 -18.53
N PHE A 163 -7.05 -1.71 -18.73
CA PHE A 163 -6.67 -0.65 -19.64
C PHE A 163 -7.14 -0.93 -21.08
N ARG A 164 -6.83 -2.13 -21.62
CA ARG A 164 -7.24 -2.51 -22.98
C ARG A 164 -8.76 -2.55 -23.15
N GLU A 165 -9.45 -3.08 -22.15
CA GLU A 165 -10.91 -3.16 -22.15
C GLU A 165 -11.55 -1.78 -22.14
N LEU A 166 -11.14 -0.90 -21.20
CA LEU A 166 -11.65 0.46 -21.10
C LEU A 166 -11.35 1.27 -22.36
N LEU A 167 -10.20 1.08 -22.99
CA LEU A 167 -9.88 1.71 -24.26
C LEU A 167 -10.87 1.32 -25.36
N THR A 168 -11.31 0.05 -25.41
CA THR A 168 -12.33 -0.39 -26.37
C THR A 168 -13.65 0.32 -26.14
N TYR A 169 -14.12 0.44 -24.90
CA TYR A 169 -15.34 1.20 -24.57
C TYR A 169 -15.24 2.68 -24.97
N MET A 170 -14.07 3.32 -24.77
CA MET A 170 -13.86 4.70 -25.21
C MET A 170 -13.97 4.86 -26.72
N MET A 171 -13.50 3.89 -27.49
CA MET A 171 -13.58 3.91 -28.97
C MET A 171 -15.01 3.73 -29.47
N GLU A 172 -15.83 2.95 -28.79
CA GLU A 172 -17.21 2.65 -29.15
C GLU A 172 -18.18 3.78 -28.76
N ASN A 173 -17.92 4.47 -27.63
CA ASN A 173 -18.82 5.48 -27.08
C ASN A 173 -18.06 6.66 -26.46
N SER A 174 -18.08 7.78 -27.12
CA SER A 174 -17.45 9.01 -26.64
C SER A 174 -18.02 9.56 -25.31
N ALA A 175 -19.26 9.20 -24.96
CA ALA A 175 -19.89 9.64 -23.71
C ALA A 175 -19.26 9.04 -22.46
N VAL A 176 -18.60 7.88 -22.58
CA VAL A 176 -17.96 7.20 -21.45
C VAL A 176 -16.48 7.48 -21.30
N VAL A 177 -15.87 8.25 -22.21
CA VAL A 177 -14.41 8.50 -22.25
C VAL A 177 -13.88 9.02 -20.91
N PHE A 178 -14.56 9.99 -20.33
CA PHE A 178 -14.13 10.60 -19.07
C PHE A 178 -14.17 9.58 -17.90
N ALA A 179 -15.28 8.87 -17.73
CA ALA A 179 -15.44 7.87 -16.67
C ALA A 179 -14.46 6.69 -16.87
N ALA A 180 -14.27 6.24 -18.12
CA ALA A 180 -13.30 5.18 -18.42
C ALA A 180 -11.86 5.60 -18.11
N PHE A 181 -11.50 6.87 -18.38
CA PHE A 181 -10.19 7.42 -18.04
C PHE A 181 -9.96 7.43 -16.51
N GLU A 182 -10.95 7.84 -15.72
CA GLU A 182 -10.87 7.80 -14.26
C GLU A 182 -10.73 6.38 -13.73
N LEU A 183 -11.41 5.39 -14.32
CA LEU A 183 -11.25 3.99 -13.96
C LEU A 183 -9.84 3.45 -14.28
N ILE A 184 -9.22 3.93 -15.36
CA ILE A 184 -7.80 3.64 -15.66
C ILE A 184 -6.89 4.21 -14.56
N LEU A 185 -7.18 5.42 -14.07
CA LEU A 185 -6.42 6.00 -12.95
C LEU A 185 -6.61 5.21 -11.66
N VAL A 186 -7.83 4.72 -11.37
CA VAL A 186 -8.09 3.82 -10.24
C VAL A 186 -7.23 2.56 -10.34
N ALA A 187 -7.24 1.88 -11.50
CA ALA A 187 -6.43 0.69 -11.72
C ALA A 187 -4.92 0.98 -11.56
N LYS A 188 -4.45 2.12 -12.04
CA LYS A 188 -3.06 2.54 -11.88
C LYS A 188 -2.69 2.80 -10.40
N ASN A 189 -3.58 3.37 -9.61
CA ASN A 189 -3.33 3.60 -8.19
C ASN A 189 -3.35 2.27 -7.42
N LEU A 190 -4.19 1.29 -7.80
CA LEU A 190 -4.16 -0.06 -7.23
C LEU A 190 -2.86 -0.81 -7.54
N GLU A 191 -2.31 -0.67 -8.75
CA GLU A 191 -1.00 -1.22 -9.09
C GLU A 191 0.10 -0.60 -8.21
N ARG A 192 0.11 0.72 -8.02
CA ARG A 192 1.07 1.37 -7.12
C ARG A 192 0.95 0.92 -5.66
N ILE A 193 -0.26 0.61 -5.20
CA ILE A 193 -0.46 0.01 -3.87
C ILE A 193 0.23 -1.37 -3.81
N GLY A 194 0.11 -2.18 -4.85
CA GLY A 194 0.85 -3.43 -5.01
C GLY A 194 2.37 -3.22 -4.95
N ASP A 195 2.90 -2.26 -5.71
CA ASP A 195 4.32 -1.88 -5.70
C ASP A 195 4.81 -1.52 -4.29
N HIS A 196 4.05 -0.71 -3.54
CA HIS A 196 4.39 -0.36 -2.16
C HIS A 196 4.34 -1.57 -1.23
N ALA A 197 3.39 -2.49 -1.41
CA ALA A 197 3.33 -3.74 -0.66
C ALA A 197 4.55 -4.65 -0.97
N THR A 198 5.05 -4.68 -2.20
CA THR A 198 6.29 -5.38 -2.54
C THR A 198 7.50 -4.74 -1.88
N ASN A 199 7.60 -3.41 -1.87
CA ASN A 199 8.67 -2.69 -1.15
C ASN A 199 8.69 -3.05 0.33
N ILE A 200 7.51 -3.06 0.99
CA ILE A 200 7.38 -3.47 2.40
C ILE A 200 7.88 -4.92 2.58
N ALA A 201 7.47 -5.86 1.71
CA ALA A 201 7.91 -7.25 1.79
C ALA A 201 9.43 -7.39 1.60
N GLU A 202 10.05 -6.64 0.70
CA GLU A 202 11.49 -6.60 0.49
C GLU A 202 12.24 -6.07 1.73
N ASP A 203 11.71 -5.02 2.36
CA ASP A 203 12.29 -4.48 3.59
C ASP A 203 12.14 -5.45 4.78
N VAL A 204 11.08 -6.25 4.83
CA VAL A 204 10.95 -7.35 5.80
C VAL A 204 12.01 -8.42 5.55
N ILE A 205 12.23 -8.85 4.30
CA ILE A 205 13.28 -9.81 3.96
C ILE A 205 14.67 -9.27 4.36
N TYR A 206 14.93 -7.98 4.07
CA TYR A 206 16.17 -7.33 4.47
C TYR A 206 16.33 -7.30 5.99
N PHE A 207 15.30 -6.94 6.74
CA PHE A 207 15.33 -6.92 8.20
C PHE A 207 15.67 -8.29 8.77
N VAL A 208 14.97 -9.34 8.33
CA VAL A 208 15.08 -10.70 8.90
C VAL A 208 16.34 -11.41 8.42
N ALA A 209 16.61 -11.44 7.12
CA ALA A 209 17.73 -12.18 6.53
C ALA A 209 19.03 -11.38 6.41
N GLY A 210 18.99 -10.04 6.53
CA GLY A 210 20.14 -9.18 6.28
C GLY A 210 20.58 -9.14 4.82
N ARG A 211 19.72 -9.55 3.88
CA ARG A 211 19.98 -9.57 2.43
C ARG A 211 19.05 -8.61 1.71
N ASP A 212 19.63 -7.77 0.85
CA ASP A 212 18.86 -6.91 -0.04
C ASP A 212 18.43 -7.71 -1.29
N VAL A 213 17.12 -7.82 -1.49
CA VAL A 213 16.52 -8.59 -2.60
C VAL A 213 15.97 -7.70 -3.72
N ARG A 214 16.02 -6.38 -3.57
CA ARG A 214 15.49 -5.39 -4.52
C ARG A 214 16.18 -5.43 -5.89
N HIS A 215 17.42 -5.89 -5.94
CA HIS A 215 18.21 -5.93 -7.16
C HIS A 215 18.90 -7.30 -7.33
N PRO A 216 18.17 -8.36 -7.68
CA PRO A 216 18.73 -9.72 -7.77
C PRO A 216 19.89 -9.86 -8.77
N ALA A 217 20.06 -8.91 -9.70
CA ALA A 217 21.19 -8.89 -10.63
C ALA A 217 22.52 -8.50 -9.97
N LEU A 218 22.51 -7.86 -8.80
CA LEU A 218 23.73 -7.43 -8.07
C LEU A 218 24.23 -8.49 -7.09
N ASP A 219 23.42 -9.48 -6.76
CA ASP A 219 23.75 -10.56 -5.78
C ASP A 219 24.72 -11.62 -6.36
N ARG A 220 25.24 -11.42 -7.58
CA ARG A 220 26.18 -12.32 -8.29
C ARG A 220 27.65 -11.86 -8.23
N ARG A 221 27.99 -10.97 -7.29
CA ARG A 221 29.40 -10.54 -7.09
C ARG A 221 29.99 -10.99 -5.76
#